data_19d211d480a50f464dd17a1f0471c9c1
#
_entry.id   19d211d480a50f464dd17a1f0471c9c1
#
_cell.length_a   1.000
_cell.length_b   1.000
_cell.length_c   1.000
_cell.angle_alpha   90.00
_cell.angle_beta   90.00
_cell.angle_gamma   90.00
#
_symmetry.space_group_name_H-M   'P 1'
#
loop_
_entity.id
_entity.type
_entity.pdbx_description
1 polymer ?
#
loop_
_entity_poly.entity_id
_entity_poly.type
_entity_poly.pdbx_seq_one_letter_code
_entity_poly.pdbx_strand_id
1 'polypeptide(L)'
;MSETLLPGSGFDTYEEQDKVLVGMSGGVDSSVAVRILQQQGFAVTGAVIRFSPAHDAAVEAAQKAAKQMEIECIVLDAQELFEQEVVAPFCADYCAGRTPNPCVRCNPAVKFTALLAAADKLGIQYIATGHYARVEVDGDGVSRIHLPESAARDQSYMLSRLDQDVLSRLILPLGEFEKDDVREMARDFGLDCADAPDSMEICFIPDGDYPAFIEARGLAGKAGHFISPDGADLGPHQGVLHYTVGQRKGLGIALGEPVFIREICENGDIRLARGGEEYFTTVTVAGLVTPDGAALPAGEYLVKVRSAAPAQPAVFDGTDTLTFASPVRAPAPGQTAAFYRGGAVAGSGFITHAE
;
A
#
# COMPACT_ATOMS: atom_id res chain seq x y z
N MET A 1 28.90 -25.50 -13.91
CA MET A 1 27.98 -24.70 -13.08
C MET A 1 27.35 -23.70 -14.04
N SER A 2 26.09 -23.86 -14.37
CA SER A 2 25.39 -22.90 -15.24
C SER A 2 25.15 -21.64 -14.43
N GLU A 3 25.73 -20.54 -14.83
CA GLU A 3 25.32 -19.22 -14.35
C GLU A 3 23.86 -19.04 -14.72
N THR A 4 22.98 -19.13 -13.73
CA THR A 4 21.59 -18.74 -13.89
C THR A 4 21.59 -17.22 -13.89
N LEU A 5 21.60 -16.61 -15.07
CA LEU A 5 21.37 -15.19 -15.23
C LEU A 5 19.99 -14.89 -14.67
N LEU A 6 19.93 -14.19 -13.55
CA LEU A 6 18.69 -13.65 -13.04
C LEU A 6 18.13 -12.63 -14.06
N PRO A 7 16.80 -12.56 -14.24
CA PRO A 7 16.18 -11.58 -15.12
C PRO A 7 16.68 -10.17 -14.78
N GLY A 8 16.93 -9.36 -15.79
CA GLY A 8 17.34 -7.97 -15.62
C GLY A 8 16.28 -7.19 -14.84
N SER A 9 16.69 -6.26 -14.00
CA SER A 9 15.78 -5.41 -13.19
C SER A 9 15.05 -4.33 -14.01
N GLY A 10 14.95 -4.47 -15.33
CA GLY A 10 14.32 -3.48 -16.22
C GLY A 10 15.21 -2.28 -16.58
N PHE A 11 16.42 -2.22 -16.06
CA PHE A 11 17.39 -1.18 -16.39
C PHE A 11 18.58 -1.80 -17.14
N ASP A 12 18.67 -1.55 -18.43
CA ASP A 12 19.73 -2.11 -19.31
C ASP A 12 21.09 -1.36 -19.20
N THR A 13 21.29 -0.48 -18.23
CA THR A 13 22.41 0.46 -18.23
C THR A 13 23.12 0.64 -16.88
N TYR A 14 23.28 -0.42 -16.09
CA TYR A 14 24.11 -0.33 -14.90
C TYR A 14 25.60 -0.48 -15.24
N GLU A 15 26.41 0.40 -14.68
CA GLU A 15 27.85 0.18 -14.61
C GLU A 15 28.18 -0.78 -13.45
N GLU A 16 29.18 -1.66 -13.62
CA GLU A 16 29.67 -2.50 -12.54
C GLU A 16 30.00 -1.65 -11.30
N GLN A 17 29.46 -2.04 -10.11
CA GLN A 17 29.61 -1.36 -8.83
C GLN A 17 28.74 -0.10 -8.62
N ASP A 18 27.68 0.10 -9.37
CA ASP A 18 26.69 1.12 -9.02
C ASP A 18 26.20 0.92 -7.58
N LYS A 19 25.97 2.04 -6.88
CA LYS A 19 25.55 2.02 -5.48
C LYS A 19 24.02 2.03 -5.38
N VAL A 20 23.48 1.20 -4.48
CA VAL A 20 22.05 1.17 -4.19
C VAL A 20 21.77 1.17 -2.68
N LEU A 21 20.82 1.97 -2.23
CA LEU A 21 20.30 1.97 -0.87
C LEU A 21 19.03 1.13 -0.79
N VAL A 22 19.08 0.01 -0.07
CA VAL A 22 17.95 -0.93 0.02
C VAL A 22 17.18 -0.73 1.32
N GLY A 23 15.89 -0.41 1.21
CA GLY A 23 14.98 -0.38 2.36
C GLY A 23 14.74 -1.78 2.91
N MET A 24 15.23 -2.05 4.12
CA MET A 24 15.18 -3.34 4.78
C MET A 24 14.13 -3.36 5.90
N SER A 25 13.38 -4.44 6.01
CA SER A 25 12.45 -4.71 7.12
C SER A 25 12.91 -5.84 8.04
N GLY A 26 14.03 -6.49 7.72
CA GLY A 26 14.46 -7.72 8.39
C GLY A 26 13.70 -8.98 7.96
N GLY A 27 12.72 -8.86 7.09
CA GLY A 27 11.97 -9.99 6.51
C GLY A 27 12.60 -10.55 5.24
N VAL A 28 12.03 -11.67 4.76
CA VAL A 28 12.50 -12.44 3.60
C VAL A 28 12.66 -11.58 2.36
N ASP A 29 11.61 -10.83 1.99
CA ASP A 29 11.56 -10.11 0.72
C ASP A 29 12.67 -9.06 0.59
N SER A 30 12.85 -8.22 1.61
CA SER A 30 13.90 -7.21 1.59
C SER A 30 15.31 -7.82 1.61
N SER A 31 15.49 -8.97 2.27
CA SER A 31 16.78 -9.65 2.34
C SER A 31 17.15 -10.34 1.01
N VAL A 32 16.16 -10.95 0.34
CA VAL A 32 16.37 -11.52 -1.00
C VAL A 32 16.62 -10.41 -2.02
N ALA A 33 15.91 -9.28 -1.93
CA ALA A 33 16.18 -8.11 -2.78
C ALA A 33 17.65 -7.64 -2.68
N VAL A 34 18.21 -7.60 -1.46
CA VAL A 34 19.65 -7.31 -1.25
C VAL A 34 20.53 -8.32 -1.98
N ARG A 35 20.26 -9.63 -1.84
CA ARG A 35 21.09 -10.68 -2.47
C ARG A 35 21.02 -10.65 -3.99
N ILE A 36 19.83 -10.39 -4.57
CA ILE A 36 19.68 -10.23 -6.02
C ILE A 36 20.55 -9.07 -6.51
N LEU A 37 20.46 -7.90 -5.85
CA LEU A 37 21.25 -6.72 -6.23
C LEU A 37 22.76 -6.93 -6.08
N GLN A 38 23.20 -7.64 -5.03
CA GLN A 38 24.62 -8.02 -4.89
C GLN A 38 25.08 -8.93 -6.04
N GLN A 39 24.25 -9.91 -6.47
CA GLN A 39 24.57 -10.78 -7.60
C GLN A 39 24.57 -10.05 -8.94
N GLN A 40 23.79 -8.96 -9.06
CA GLN A 40 23.80 -8.06 -10.22
C GLN A 40 25.00 -7.08 -10.21
N GLY A 41 25.87 -7.11 -9.20
CA GLY A 41 27.08 -6.31 -9.13
C GLY A 41 26.94 -4.98 -8.38
N PHE A 42 25.77 -4.68 -7.80
CA PHE A 42 25.60 -3.45 -7.01
C PHE A 42 26.40 -3.46 -5.71
N ALA A 43 26.96 -2.29 -5.37
CA ALA A 43 27.44 -2.00 -4.02
C ALA A 43 26.26 -1.63 -3.14
N VAL A 44 25.77 -2.59 -2.32
CA VAL A 44 24.54 -2.45 -1.54
C VAL A 44 24.81 -1.88 -0.16
N THR A 45 24.04 -0.83 0.22
CA THR A 45 23.88 -0.35 1.60
C THR A 45 22.45 -0.61 2.04
N GLY A 46 22.24 -1.17 3.22
CA GLY A 46 20.92 -1.35 3.83
C GLY A 46 20.46 -0.09 4.56
N ALA A 47 19.16 0.17 4.55
CA ALA A 47 18.53 1.19 5.37
C ALA A 47 17.27 0.63 6.03
N VAL A 48 17.17 0.67 7.35
CA VAL A 48 15.95 0.34 8.07
C VAL A 48 15.30 1.62 8.60
N ILE A 49 14.00 1.78 8.34
CA ILE A 49 13.27 2.97 8.78
C ILE A 49 12.55 2.65 10.09
N ARG A 50 12.85 3.43 11.12
CA ARG A 50 12.17 3.38 12.41
C ARG A 50 10.97 4.33 12.38
N PHE A 51 9.77 3.80 12.14
CA PHE A 51 8.53 4.58 12.06
C PHE A 51 7.91 4.85 13.44
N SER A 52 8.14 3.99 14.42
CA SER A 52 7.62 4.13 15.78
C SER A 52 8.43 3.21 16.73
N PRO A 53 8.27 3.31 18.06
CA PRO A 53 8.88 2.36 18.99
C PRO A 53 8.47 0.89 18.74
N ALA A 54 7.30 0.64 18.16
CA ALA A 54 6.88 -0.71 17.78
C ALA A 54 7.78 -1.36 16.70
N HIS A 55 8.62 -0.58 16.01
CA HIS A 55 9.53 -1.07 14.98
C HIS A 55 10.92 -1.46 15.50
N ASP A 56 11.22 -1.34 16.81
CA ASP A 56 12.55 -1.65 17.35
C ASP A 56 12.98 -3.09 17.05
N ALA A 57 12.07 -4.06 17.16
CA ALA A 57 12.34 -5.45 16.78
C ALA A 57 12.63 -5.61 15.27
N ALA A 58 11.98 -4.85 14.41
CA ALA A 58 12.25 -4.86 12.97
C ALA A 58 13.60 -4.22 12.65
N VAL A 59 14.01 -3.20 13.40
CA VAL A 59 15.36 -2.59 13.29
C VAL A 59 16.43 -3.61 13.64
N GLU A 60 16.29 -4.33 14.76
CA GLU A 60 17.23 -5.38 15.17
C GLU A 60 17.29 -6.51 14.12
N ALA A 61 16.15 -6.96 13.61
CA ALA A 61 16.07 -7.99 12.58
C ALA A 61 16.76 -7.56 11.28
N ALA A 62 16.54 -6.31 10.84
CA ALA A 62 17.18 -5.76 9.64
C ALA A 62 18.71 -5.65 9.80
N GLN A 63 19.20 -5.18 10.94
CA GLN A 63 20.63 -5.10 11.24
C GLN A 63 21.28 -6.50 11.30
N LYS A 64 20.58 -7.49 11.89
CA LYS A 64 21.03 -8.88 11.90
C LYS A 64 21.14 -9.45 10.49
N ALA A 65 20.10 -9.24 9.65
CA ALA A 65 20.10 -9.70 8.26
C ALA A 65 21.22 -9.02 7.43
N ALA A 66 21.42 -7.72 7.60
CA ALA A 66 22.49 -6.98 6.94
C ALA A 66 23.88 -7.51 7.31
N LYS A 67 24.10 -7.80 8.61
CA LYS A 67 25.36 -8.40 9.07
C LYS A 67 25.61 -9.78 8.44
N GLN A 68 24.57 -10.61 8.30
CA GLN A 68 24.66 -11.90 7.65
C GLN A 68 25.03 -11.77 6.15
N MET A 69 24.57 -10.70 5.50
CA MET A 69 24.85 -10.40 4.10
C MET A 69 26.11 -9.57 3.87
N GLU A 70 26.84 -9.25 4.95
CA GLU A 70 28.09 -8.46 4.93
C GLU A 70 27.91 -7.06 4.32
N ILE A 71 26.78 -6.40 4.59
CA ILE A 71 26.52 -5.03 4.19
C ILE A 71 26.37 -4.11 5.40
N GLU A 72 26.66 -2.82 5.21
CA GLU A 72 26.30 -1.78 6.16
C GLU A 72 24.78 -1.60 6.21
N CYS A 73 24.22 -1.35 7.40
CA CYS A 73 22.80 -1.03 7.56
C CYS A 73 22.65 0.20 8.45
N ILE A 74 22.14 1.27 7.87
CA ILE A 74 21.84 2.52 8.59
C ILE A 74 20.41 2.52 9.11
N VAL A 75 20.19 3.18 10.25
CA VAL A 75 18.85 3.38 10.82
C VAL A 75 18.37 4.79 10.50
N LEU A 76 17.22 4.91 9.87
CA LEU A 76 16.58 6.17 9.54
C LEU A 76 15.44 6.41 10.54
N ASP A 77 15.57 7.42 11.38
CA ASP A 77 14.50 7.83 12.29
C ASP A 77 13.48 8.68 11.54
N ALA A 78 12.27 8.17 11.38
CA ALA A 78 11.16 8.82 10.70
C ALA A 78 9.91 8.94 11.60
N GLN A 79 10.06 8.78 12.94
CA GLN A 79 8.94 8.68 13.88
C GLN A 79 8.04 9.91 13.85
N GLU A 80 8.61 11.11 13.87
CA GLU A 80 7.84 12.35 13.87
C GLU A 80 7.07 12.52 12.55
N LEU A 81 7.74 12.32 11.41
CA LEU A 81 7.14 12.40 10.10
C LEU A 81 6.03 11.34 9.93
N PHE A 82 6.26 10.14 10.42
CA PHE A 82 5.28 9.04 10.36
C PHE A 82 4.05 9.33 11.21
N GLU A 83 4.22 9.90 12.40
CA GLU A 83 3.09 10.33 13.24
C GLU A 83 2.26 11.40 12.52
N GLN A 84 2.91 12.40 11.93
CA GLN A 84 2.22 13.53 11.28
C GLN A 84 1.52 13.11 9.98
N GLU A 85 2.20 12.34 9.13
CA GLU A 85 1.73 12.05 7.77
C GLU A 85 0.89 10.79 7.66
N VAL A 86 1.01 9.86 8.62
CA VAL A 86 0.36 8.55 8.54
C VAL A 86 -0.57 8.30 9.72
N VAL A 87 -0.05 8.35 10.95
CA VAL A 87 -0.82 7.90 12.12
C VAL A 87 -1.93 8.89 12.47
N ALA A 88 -1.63 10.19 12.56
CA ALA A 88 -2.64 11.20 12.87
C ALA A 88 -3.76 11.27 11.80
N PRO A 89 -3.45 11.29 10.48
CA PRO A 89 -4.49 11.19 9.45
C PRO A 89 -5.27 9.88 9.49
N PHE A 90 -4.62 8.75 9.77
CA PHE A 90 -5.30 7.45 9.92
C PHE A 90 -6.34 7.50 11.04
N CYS A 91 -5.98 8.02 12.21
CA CYS A 91 -6.92 8.18 13.32
C CYS A 91 -8.06 9.13 12.98
N ALA A 92 -7.75 10.28 12.34
CA ALA A 92 -8.76 11.26 11.93
C ALA A 92 -9.76 10.69 10.91
N ASP A 93 -9.28 9.89 9.95
CA ASP A 93 -10.13 9.23 8.97
C ASP A 93 -11.09 8.25 9.62
N TYR A 94 -10.63 7.38 10.51
CA TYR A 94 -11.52 6.45 11.23
C TYR A 94 -12.52 7.16 12.16
N CYS A 95 -12.09 8.21 12.85
CA CYS A 95 -12.99 9.02 13.68
C CYS A 95 -14.08 9.71 12.84
N ALA A 96 -13.80 9.96 11.56
CA ALA A 96 -14.77 10.52 10.61
C ALA A 96 -15.59 9.46 9.86
N GLY A 97 -15.42 8.16 10.16
CA GLY A 97 -16.13 7.07 9.48
C GLY A 97 -15.55 6.71 8.10
N ARG A 98 -14.33 7.16 7.79
CA ARG A 98 -13.62 6.78 6.57
C ARG A 98 -12.72 5.58 6.86
N THR A 99 -12.35 4.85 5.81
CA THR A 99 -11.52 3.64 5.91
C THR A 99 -10.20 3.86 5.16
N PRO A 100 -9.15 4.42 5.79
CA PRO A 100 -7.90 4.71 5.12
C PRO A 100 -7.08 3.45 4.81
N ASN A 101 -6.18 3.56 3.81
CA ASN A 101 -5.08 2.63 3.62
C ASN A 101 -3.76 3.35 3.99
N PRO A 102 -3.19 3.08 5.17
CA PRO A 102 -2.02 3.81 5.64
C PRO A 102 -0.77 3.56 4.78
N CYS A 103 -0.64 2.38 4.14
CA CYS A 103 0.53 2.06 3.30
C CYS A 103 0.59 2.92 2.03
N VAL A 104 -0.55 3.20 1.39
CA VAL A 104 -0.63 4.07 0.20
C VAL A 104 -0.19 5.50 0.53
N ARG A 105 -0.46 5.96 1.75
CA ARG A 105 -0.03 7.27 2.24
C ARG A 105 1.43 7.25 2.70
N CYS A 106 1.84 6.21 3.43
CA CYS A 106 3.18 6.05 3.99
C CYS A 106 4.27 5.98 2.91
N ASN A 107 4.02 5.24 1.83
CA ASN A 107 5.03 5.06 0.79
C ASN A 107 5.55 6.39 0.25
N PRO A 108 4.75 7.30 -0.35
CA PRO A 108 5.26 8.57 -0.84
C PRO A 108 5.69 9.51 0.27
N ALA A 109 4.90 9.66 1.35
CA ALA A 109 5.12 10.73 2.31
C ALA A 109 6.25 10.46 3.31
N VAL A 110 6.55 9.19 3.61
CA VAL A 110 7.52 8.82 4.66
C VAL A 110 8.59 7.88 4.15
N LYS A 111 8.20 6.68 3.66
CA LYS A 111 9.16 5.61 3.34
C LYS A 111 10.15 6.04 2.26
N PHE A 112 9.66 6.41 1.08
CA PHE A 112 10.51 6.76 -0.03
C PHE A 112 11.16 8.14 0.15
N THR A 113 10.49 9.09 0.81
CA THR A 113 11.08 10.38 1.20
C THR A 113 12.31 10.17 2.09
N ALA A 114 12.22 9.30 3.11
CA ALA A 114 13.36 9.00 3.98
C ALA A 114 14.50 8.28 3.25
N LEU A 115 14.16 7.33 2.35
CA LEU A 115 15.16 6.61 1.55
C LEU A 115 15.89 7.55 0.59
N LEU A 116 15.16 8.42 -0.14
CA LEU A 116 15.76 9.39 -1.05
C LEU A 116 16.68 10.36 -0.31
N ALA A 117 16.22 10.93 0.80
CA ALA A 117 17.02 11.85 1.59
C ALA A 117 18.31 11.20 2.14
N ALA A 118 18.24 9.91 2.50
CA ALA A 118 19.41 9.17 2.94
C ALA A 118 20.35 8.84 1.77
N ALA A 119 19.82 8.42 0.62
CA ALA A 119 20.58 8.15 -0.59
C ALA A 119 21.35 9.39 -1.07
N ASP A 120 20.69 10.56 -1.08
CA ASP A 120 21.32 11.84 -1.44
C ASP A 120 22.49 12.19 -0.54
N LYS A 121 22.32 12.02 0.79
CA LYS A 121 23.40 12.26 1.77
C LYS A 121 24.61 11.33 1.57
N LEU A 122 24.36 10.12 1.09
CA LEU A 122 25.40 9.11 0.84
C LEU A 122 25.98 9.17 -0.57
N GLY A 123 25.45 10.02 -1.45
CA GLY A 123 25.83 10.08 -2.86
C GLY A 123 25.47 8.78 -3.59
N ILE A 124 24.33 8.16 -3.24
CA ILE A 124 23.80 6.94 -3.85
C ILE A 124 22.69 7.32 -4.81
N GLN A 125 22.78 6.89 -6.07
CA GLN A 125 21.79 7.21 -7.11
C GLN A 125 20.52 6.39 -6.95
N TYR A 126 20.61 5.10 -6.68
CA TYR A 126 19.47 4.19 -6.71
C TYR A 126 18.98 3.84 -5.31
N ILE A 127 17.66 3.69 -5.20
CA ILE A 127 16.99 3.14 -4.02
C ILE A 127 16.27 1.85 -4.41
N ALA A 128 16.14 0.90 -3.50
CA ALA A 128 15.43 -0.34 -3.77
C ALA A 128 14.62 -0.80 -2.56
N THR A 129 13.61 -1.62 -2.82
CA THR A 129 12.81 -2.29 -1.78
C THR A 129 12.33 -3.65 -2.25
N GLY A 130 11.93 -4.50 -1.30
CA GLY A 130 11.34 -5.83 -1.59
C GLY A 130 9.85 -5.80 -1.92
N HIS A 131 9.34 -4.79 -2.62
CA HIS A 131 7.94 -4.80 -3.07
C HIS A 131 7.76 -5.63 -4.34
N TYR A 132 6.61 -6.29 -4.44
CA TYR A 132 6.17 -7.03 -5.62
C TYR A 132 5.44 -6.09 -6.59
N ALA A 133 6.18 -5.42 -7.41
CA ALA A 133 5.79 -4.58 -8.54
C ALA A 133 7.00 -4.40 -9.46
N ARG A 134 6.82 -3.87 -10.66
CA ARG A 134 7.91 -3.52 -11.56
C ARG A 134 7.94 -2.02 -11.76
N VAL A 135 9.14 -1.49 -12.03
CA VAL A 135 9.31 -0.10 -12.50
C VAL A 135 9.82 -0.18 -13.92
N GLU A 136 9.11 0.43 -14.84
CA GLU A 136 9.49 0.47 -16.25
C GLU A 136 9.42 1.91 -16.77
N VAL A 137 10.29 2.23 -17.73
CA VAL A 137 10.26 3.51 -18.43
C VAL A 137 9.42 3.31 -19.69
N ASP A 138 8.26 3.96 -19.74
CA ASP A 138 7.36 3.85 -20.87
C ASP A 138 7.88 4.63 -22.10
N GLY A 139 7.22 4.44 -23.25
CA GLY A 139 7.62 5.05 -24.51
C GLY A 139 7.62 6.59 -24.53
N ASP A 140 7.01 7.22 -23.53
CA ASP A 140 7.01 8.68 -23.30
C ASP A 140 8.18 9.14 -22.40
N GLY A 141 9.02 8.21 -21.92
CA GLY A 141 10.14 8.49 -21.03
C GLY A 141 9.78 8.62 -19.55
N VAL A 142 8.54 8.31 -19.17
CA VAL A 142 8.03 8.39 -17.79
C VAL A 142 8.18 7.03 -17.11
N SER A 143 8.84 7.00 -15.96
CA SER A 143 8.90 5.80 -15.12
C SER A 143 7.56 5.54 -14.45
N ARG A 144 7.04 4.30 -14.53
CA ARG A 144 5.75 3.92 -13.92
C ARG A 144 5.86 2.61 -13.17
N ILE A 145 4.99 2.46 -12.18
CA ILE A 145 4.76 1.17 -11.53
C ILE A 145 3.93 0.30 -12.47
N HIS A 146 4.44 -0.87 -12.78
CA HIS A 146 3.77 -1.93 -13.52
C HIS A 146 3.35 -3.07 -12.60
N LEU A 147 2.34 -3.81 -13.03
CA LEU A 147 1.90 -5.03 -12.35
C LEU A 147 3.06 -6.04 -12.31
N PRO A 148 3.25 -6.76 -11.19
CA PRO A 148 4.23 -7.85 -11.12
C PRO A 148 3.77 -9.06 -11.94
N GLU A 149 4.65 -10.03 -12.12
CA GLU A 149 4.27 -11.33 -12.70
C GLU A 149 3.30 -12.09 -11.77
N SER A 150 3.53 -12.02 -10.47
CA SER A 150 2.66 -12.64 -9.46
C SER A 150 1.45 -11.77 -9.14
N ALA A 151 0.32 -12.05 -9.75
CA ALA A 151 -0.94 -11.35 -9.45
C ALA A 151 -1.38 -11.50 -7.98
N ALA A 152 -1.02 -12.61 -7.32
CA ALA A 152 -1.38 -12.87 -5.92
C ALA A 152 -0.63 -11.97 -4.93
N ARG A 153 0.52 -11.43 -5.34
CA ARG A 153 1.38 -10.56 -4.52
C ARG A 153 1.43 -9.12 -5.01
N ASP A 154 0.57 -8.74 -5.94
CA ASP A 154 0.52 -7.41 -6.52
C ASP A 154 0.46 -6.30 -5.46
N GLN A 155 1.55 -5.52 -5.34
CA GLN A 155 1.68 -4.36 -4.46
C GLN A 155 1.66 -3.03 -5.24
N SER A 156 1.37 -3.04 -6.53
CA SER A 156 1.28 -1.84 -7.35
C SER A 156 0.27 -0.81 -6.80
N TYR A 157 -0.82 -1.30 -6.20
CA TYR A 157 -1.81 -0.47 -5.50
C TYR A 157 -1.18 0.36 -4.37
N MET A 158 -0.30 -0.24 -3.57
CA MET A 158 0.37 0.43 -2.45
C MET A 158 1.38 1.49 -2.91
N LEU A 159 1.86 1.37 -4.15
CA LEU A 159 2.85 2.25 -4.78
C LEU A 159 2.23 3.25 -5.75
N SER A 160 0.90 3.26 -5.89
CA SER A 160 0.18 4.02 -6.92
C SER A 160 0.27 5.55 -6.80
N ARG A 161 0.86 6.07 -5.72
CA ARG A 161 1.02 7.51 -5.47
C ARG A 161 2.46 7.99 -5.55
N LEU A 162 3.38 7.16 -6.07
CA LEU A 162 4.78 7.55 -6.26
C LEU A 162 4.92 8.44 -7.51
N ASP A 163 5.81 9.42 -7.42
CA ASP A 163 6.16 10.38 -8.45
C ASP A 163 7.51 10.08 -9.13
N GLN A 164 7.90 10.88 -10.11
CA GLN A 164 9.15 10.70 -10.84
C GLN A 164 10.40 10.86 -9.98
N ASP A 165 10.36 11.66 -8.92
CA ASP A 165 11.50 11.84 -8.02
C ASP A 165 11.88 10.50 -7.38
N VAL A 166 10.88 9.69 -7.05
CA VAL A 166 11.06 8.32 -6.55
C VAL A 166 11.27 7.34 -7.70
N LEU A 167 10.35 7.31 -8.67
CA LEU A 167 10.27 6.25 -9.67
C LEU A 167 11.49 6.18 -10.59
N SER A 168 12.11 7.32 -10.92
CA SER A 168 13.32 7.36 -11.76
C SER A 168 14.56 6.77 -11.09
N ARG A 169 14.51 6.52 -9.77
CA ARG A 169 15.63 6.01 -8.97
C ARG A 169 15.30 4.66 -8.31
N LEU A 170 14.05 4.18 -8.44
CA LEU A 170 13.55 3.01 -7.71
C LEU A 170 13.79 1.72 -8.47
N ILE A 171 14.38 0.74 -7.79
CA ILE A 171 14.54 -0.62 -8.27
C ILE A 171 13.69 -1.56 -7.40
N LEU A 172 12.89 -2.40 -8.05
CA LEU A 172 12.03 -3.40 -7.40
C LEU A 172 12.43 -4.81 -7.88
N PRO A 173 13.43 -5.46 -7.24
CA PRO A 173 14.00 -6.70 -7.74
C PRO A 173 13.05 -7.90 -7.73
N LEU A 174 11.95 -7.81 -6.97
CA LEU A 174 11.03 -8.95 -6.77
C LEU A 174 9.83 -8.97 -7.72
N GLY A 175 9.71 -8.00 -8.61
CA GLY A 175 8.53 -7.86 -9.48
C GLY A 175 8.31 -9.02 -10.47
N GLU A 176 9.35 -9.81 -10.75
CA GLU A 176 9.34 -10.94 -11.70
C GLU A 176 9.26 -12.32 -11.01
N PHE A 177 9.17 -12.36 -9.67
CA PHE A 177 9.23 -13.61 -8.91
C PHE A 177 7.93 -13.91 -8.19
N GLU A 178 7.60 -15.21 -8.12
CA GLU A 178 6.58 -15.71 -7.21
C GLU A 178 7.10 -15.76 -5.76
N LYS A 179 6.23 -15.68 -4.78
CA LYS A 179 6.64 -15.69 -3.36
C LYS A 179 7.37 -16.97 -2.96
N ASP A 180 6.99 -18.10 -3.54
CA ASP A 180 7.61 -19.38 -3.25
C ASP A 180 9.05 -19.43 -3.78
N ASP A 181 9.30 -18.85 -4.96
CA ASP A 181 10.65 -18.70 -5.52
C ASP A 181 11.52 -17.81 -4.62
N VAL A 182 10.97 -16.70 -4.11
CA VAL A 182 11.67 -15.81 -3.18
C VAL A 182 12.03 -16.54 -1.88
N ARG A 183 11.16 -17.41 -1.36
CA ARG A 183 11.46 -18.23 -0.18
C ARG A 183 12.51 -19.31 -0.46
N GLU A 184 12.48 -19.91 -1.65
CA GLU A 184 13.49 -20.87 -2.08
C GLU A 184 14.86 -20.17 -2.20
N MET A 185 14.92 -19.03 -2.90
CA MET A 185 16.14 -18.21 -2.96
C MET A 185 16.66 -17.83 -1.58
N ALA A 186 15.78 -17.48 -0.63
CA ALA A 186 16.20 -17.15 0.73
C ALA A 186 16.89 -18.34 1.43
N ARG A 187 16.41 -19.58 1.22
CA ARG A 187 17.04 -20.80 1.75
C ARG A 187 18.36 -21.07 1.05
N ASP A 188 18.43 -20.94 -0.26
CA ASP A 188 19.64 -21.15 -1.05
C ASP A 188 20.74 -20.12 -0.68
N PHE A 189 20.37 -18.89 -0.37
CA PHE A 189 21.27 -17.88 0.18
C PHE A 189 21.62 -18.11 1.66
N GLY A 190 21.03 -19.09 2.31
CA GLY A 190 21.25 -19.40 3.73
C GLY A 190 20.76 -18.30 4.67
N LEU A 191 19.71 -17.56 4.31
CA LEU A 191 19.20 -16.45 5.13
C LEU A 191 18.39 -16.97 6.32
N ASP A 192 18.70 -16.51 7.54
CA ASP A 192 18.00 -16.88 8.78
C ASP A 192 16.51 -16.58 8.73
N CYS A 193 16.10 -15.58 7.95
CA CYS A 193 14.71 -15.16 7.82
C CYS A 193 13.88 -15.97 6.81
N ALA A 194 14.44 -17.00 6.14
CA ALA A 194 13.78 -17.72 5.04
C ALA A 194 12.38 -18.25 5.40
N ASP A 195 12.21 -18.73 6.63
CA ASP A 195 10.95 -19.31 7.11
C ASP A 195 10.15 -18.32 8.00
N ALA A 196 10.54 -17.05 8.06
CA ALA A 196 9.81 -16.04 8.81
C ALA A 196 8.40 -15.82 8.21
N PRO A 197 7.36 -15.63 9.03
CA PRO A 197 6.02 -15.33 8.54
C PRO A 197 5.97 -13.97 7.84
N ASP A 198 5.05 -13.83 6.89
CA ASP A 198 4.78 -12.54 6.26
C ASP A 198 4.07 -11.61 7.25
N SER A 199 4.40 -10.31 7.20
CA SER A 199 3.66 -9.31 7.96
C SER A 199 2.30 -9.06 7.28
N MET A 200 1.21 -9.41 7.97
CA MET A 200 -0.16 -9.28 7.44
C MET A 200 -0.91 -8.09 8.01
N GLU A 201 -0.45 -7.53 9.14
CA GLU A 201 -1.12 -6.46 9.87
C GLU A 201 -0.53 -5.08 9.55
N ILE A 202 -1.23 -4.04 9.98
CA ILE A 202 -0.75 -2.66 9.93
C ILE A 202 0.50 -2.55 10.82
N CYS A 203 1.62 -2.13 10.26
CA CYS A 203 2.94 -2.21 10.90
C CYS A 203 3.05 -1.50 12.25
N PHE A 204 2.18 -0.54 12.56
CA PHE A 204 2.13 0.17 13.86
C PHE A 204 0.96 -0.28 14.76
N ILE A 205 0.17 -1.26 14.32
CA ILE A 205 -0.93 -1.90 15.08
C ILE A 205 -0.79 -3.42 14.93
N PRO A 206 0.22 -4.03 15.57
CA PRO A 206 0.58 -5.42 15.33
C PRO A 206 -0.47 -6.43 15.82
N ASP A 207 -1.35 -6.03 16.74
CA ASP A 207 -2.49 -6.81 17.23
C ASP A 207 -3.75 -6.69 16.36
N GLY A 208 -3.72 -5.77 15.36
CA GLY A 208 -4.84 -5.52 14.45
C GLY A 208 -6.02 -4.76 15.09
N ASP A 209 -5.96 -4.41 16.37
CA ASP A 209 -7.02 -3.69 17.08
C ASP A 209 -6.87 -2.17 16.90
N TYR A 210 -7.19 -1.69 15.68
CA TYR A 210 -7.13 -0.26 15.39
C TYR A 210 -8.13 0.59 16.20
N PRO A 211 -9.33 0.11 16.57
CA PRO A 211 -10.21 0.87 17.48
C PRO A 211 -9.54 1.13 18.83
N ALA A 212 -9.00 0.10 19.50
CA ALA A 212 -8.31 0.27 20.77
C ALA A 212 -7.08 1.19 20.65
N PHE A 213 -6.34 1.10 19.54
CA PHE A 213 -5.20 1.99 19.26
C PHE A 213 -5.62 3.47 19.16
N ILE A 214 -6.77 3.77 18.52
CA ILE A 214 -7.30 5.13 18.37
C ILE A 214 -7.85 5.63 19.71
N GLU A 215 -8.61 4.79 20.44
CA GLU A 215 -9.18 5.13 21.74
C GLU A 215 -8.11 5.37 22.82
N ALA A 216 -7.02 4.60 22.81
CA ALA A 216 -5.87 4.81 23.70
C ALA A 216 -5.19 6.19 23.52
N ARG A 217 -5.43 6.85 22.36
CA ARG A 217 -4.98 8.23 22.08
C ARG A 217 -5.98 9.30 22.54
N GLY A 218 -7.06 8.90 23.21
CA GLY A 218 -8.14 9.80 23.66
C GLY A 218 -9.04 10.28 22.53
N LEU A 219 -9.04 9.59 21.38
CA LEU A 219 -9.89 9.89 20.24
C LEU A 219 -11.11 8.98 20.21
N ALA A 220 -12.21 9.45 19.67
CA ALA A 220 -13.45 8.68 19.53
C ALA A 220 -14.12 8.95 18.19
N GLY A 221 -14.77 7.93 17.64
CA GLY A 221 -15.63 8.08 16.48
C GLY A 221 -16.95 8.77 16.85
N LYS A 222 -17.61 9.36 15.85
CA LYS A 222 -18.96 9.93 16.04
C LYS A 222 -19.92 8.86 16.52
N ALA A 223 -20.74 9.19 17.51
CA ALA A 223 -21.87 8.36 17.92
C ALA A 223 -23.02 8.50 16.90
N GLY A 224 -23.86 7.48 16.82
CA GLY A 224 -25.01 7.46 15.94
C GLY A 224 -25.77 6.14 16.07
N HIS A 225 -26.73 5.92 15.19
CA HIS A 225 -27.58 4.73 15.18
C HIS A 225 -27.38 3.90 13.91
N PHE A 226 -27.64 2.61 14.02
CA PHE A 226 -27.84 1.79 12.83
C PHE A 226 -29.23 2.06 12.24
N ILE A 227 -29.27 2.30 10.94
CA ILE A 227 -30.48 2.50 10.17
C ILE A 227 -30.69 1.29 9.26
N SER A 228 -31.83 0.63 9.38
CA SER A 228 -32.16 -0.55 8.56
C SER A 228 -32.28 -0.20 7.08
N PRO A 229 -32.28 -1.20 6.17
CA PRO A 229 -32.53 -0.97 4.76
C PRO A 229 -33.89 -0.29 4.48
N ASP A 230 -34.87 -0.48 5.35
CA ASP A 230 -36.19 0.13 5.26
C ASP A 230 -36.30 1.51 5.96
N GLY A 231 -35.19 2.02 6.49
CA GLY A 231 -35.11 3.32 7.15
C GLY A 231 -35.51 3.33 8.63
N ALA A 232 -35.71 2.17 9.26
CA ALA A 232 -36.03 2.10 10.69
C ALA A 232 -34.75 2.27 11.53
N ASP A 233 -34.86 2.97 12.64
CA ASP A 233 -33.82 3.09 13.66
C ASP A 233 -33.71 1.77 14.44
N LEU A 234 -32.51 1.19 14.44
CA LEU A 234 -32.18 -0.08 15.10
C LEU A 234 -31.42 0.11 16.43
N GLY A 235 -31.25 1.35 16.86
CA GLY A 235 -30.57 1.70 18.08
C GLY A 235 -29.09 2.09 17.88
N PRO A 236 -28.43 2.50 18.99
CA PRO A 236 -27.08 3.05 18.93
C PRO A 236 -26.03 2.01 18.61
N HIS A 237 -24.94 2.46 17.97
CA HIS A 237 -23.72 1.68 17.74
C HIS A 237 -22.56 2.18 18.65
N GLN A 238 -21.40 1.51 18.60
CA GLN A 238 -20.24 1.80 19.46
C GLN A 238 -19.40 3.01 19.02
N GLY A 239 -19.81 3.75 17.99
CA GLY A 239 -19.05 4.80 17.35
C GLY A 239 -18.55 4.37 15.95
N VAL A 240 -18.54 5.31 15.00
CA VAL A 240 -18.24 5.02 13.57
C VAL A 240 -16.86 4.39 13.36
N LEU A 241 -15.91 4.64 14.23
CA LEU A 241 -14.54 4.10 14.10
C LEU A 241 -14.47 2.55 14.17
N HIS A 242 -15.47 1.88 14.71
CA HIS A 242 -15.54 0.41 14.78
C HIS A 242 -16.07 -0.24 13.49
N TYR A 243 -16.42 0.56 12.48
CA TYR A 243 -17.16 0.09 11.32
C TYR A 243 -16.53 0.53 10.00
N THR A 244 -16.78 -0.29 8.97
CA THR A 244 -16.25 -0.05 7.61
C THR A 244 -17.35 -0.33 6.59
N VAL A 245 -17.44 0.49 5.55
CA VAL A 245 -18.36 0.26 4.41
C VAL A 245 -18.10 -1.12 3.81
N GLY A 246 -19.17 -1.90 3.60
CA GLY A 246 -19.14 -3.28 3.15
C GLY A 246 -18.95 -4.34 4.25
N GLN A 247 -18.80 -3.94 5.52
CA GLN A 247 -18.73 -4.86 6.65
C GLN A 247 -20.05 -5.58 6.86
N ARG A 248 -19.98 -6.91 7.10
CA ARG A 248 -21.13 -7.78 7.36
C ARG A 248 -21.11 -8.36 8.78
N LYS A 249 -19.93 -8.72 9.26
CA LYS A 249 -19.76 -9.40 10.56
C LYS A 249 -19.52 -8.39 11.68
N GLY A 250 -19.88 -8.74 12.91
CA GLY A 250 -19.62 -7.92 14.09
C GLY A 250 -20.53 -6.70 14.24
N LEU A 251 -21.67 -6.63 13.53
CA LEU A 251 -22.60 -5.50 13.64
C LEU A 251 -23.48 -5.60 14.90
N GLY A 252 -23.67 -6.81 15.46
CA GLY A 252 -24.59 -7.03 16.58
C GLY A 252 -26.08 -6.89 16.20
N ILE A 253 -26.40 -6.84 14.90
CA ILE A 253 -27.73 -6.66 14.35
C ILE A 253 -28.26 -7.99 13.80
N ALA A 254 -29.53 -8.32 14.09
CA ALA A 254 -30.22 -9.51 13.61
C ALA A 254 -31.55 -9.11 12.93
N LEU A 255 -31.55 -9.09 11.60
CA LEU A 255 -32.73 -8.77 10.79
C LEU A 255 -33.33 -10.00 10.08
N GLY A 256 -32.84 -11.23 10.42
CA GLY A 256 -33.28 -12.45 9.76
C GLY A 256 -32.67 -12.70 8.38
N GLU A 257 -31.97 -11.74 7.84
CA GLU A 257 -31.24 -11.80 6.57
C GLU A 257 -29.85 -11.14 6.70
N PRO A 258 -28.86 -11.49 5.83
CA PRO A 258 -27.57 -10.84 5.83
C PRO A 258 -27.69 -9.37 5.44
N VAL A 259 -27.13 -8.48 6.28
CA VAL A 259 -27.00 -7.05 5.99
C VAL A 259 -25.56 -6.60 6.00
N PHE A 260 -25.29 -5.52 5.28
CA PHE A 260 -23.98 -4.92 5.08
C PHE A 260 -24.03 -3.44 5.43
N ILE A 261 -22.93 -2.88 5.86
CA ILE A 261 -22.80 -1.42 5.96
C ILE A 261 -22.73 -0.86 4.54
N ARG A 262 -23.73 -0.07 4.16
CA ARG A 262 -23.77 0.63 2.88
C ARG A 262 -23.05 1.97 2.95
N GLU A 263 -23.31 2.72 4.03
CA GLU A 263 -22.82 4.09 4.18
C GLU A 263 -22.63 4.41 5.66
N ILE A 264 -21.58 5.17 5.98
CA ILE A 264 -21.40 5.85 7.26
C ILE A 264 -21.66 7.33 7.00
N CYS A 265 -22.76 7.83 7.54
CA CYS A 265 -23.24 9.18 7.28
C CYS A 265 -22.45 10.24 8.06
N GLU A 266 -22.47 11.48 7.59
CA GLU A 266 -21.78 12.59 8.25
C GLU A 266 -22.29 12.88 9.68
N ASN A 267 -23.57 12.61 9.96
CA ASN A 267 -24.15 12.76 11.29
C ASN A 267 -23.75 11.62 12.26
N GLY A 268 -23.07 10.60 11.78
CA GLY A 268 -22.63 9.42 12.53
C GLY A 268 -23.53 8.21 12.37
N ASP A 269 -24.69 8.31 11.74
CA ASP A 269 -25.56 7.15 11.50
C ASP A 269 -24.92 6.18 10.48
N ILE A 270 -25.20 4.89 10.64
CA ILE A 270 -24.71 3.83 9.77
C ILE A 270 -25.92 3.21 9.07
N ARG A 271 -26.02 3.42 7.76
CA ARG A 271 -27.05 2.82 6.92
C ARG A 271 -26.67 1.41 6.50
N LEU A 272 -27.57 0.48 6.74
CA LEU A 272 -27.44 -0.91 6.33
C LEU A 272 -28.11 -1.14 4.97
N ALA A 273 -27.62 -2.12 4.23
CA ALA A 273 -28.18 -2.58 2.96
C ALA A 273 -28.37 -4.09 2.99
N ARG A 274 -29.31 -4.60 2.19
CA ARG A 274 -29.47 -6.03 1.91
C ARG A 274 -28.35 -6.52 0.99
N GLY A 275 -28.16 -7.84 0.94
CA GLY A 275 -27.19 -8.43 0.03
C GLY A 275 -27.47 -8.05 -1.43
N GLY A 276 -26.45 -7.52 -2.11
CA GLY A 276 -26.51 -6.99 -3.46
C GLY A 276 -26.60 -5.46 -3.55
N GLU A 277 -27.06 -4.79 -2.50
CA GLU A 277 -27.16 -3.32 -2.47
C GLU A 277 -25.86 -2.64 -2.02
N GLU A 278 -24.83 -3.42 -1.64
CA GLU A 278 -23.47 -2.94 -1.35
C GLU A 278 -22.62 -2.73 -2.60
N TYR A 279 -23.21 -2.81 -3.78
CA TYR A 279 -22.55 -2.58 -5.06
C TYR A 279 -22.91 -1.21 -5.64
N PHE A 280 -21.92 -0.57 -6.27
CA PHE A 280 -22.00 0.82 -6.75
C PHE A 280 -21.44 0.92 -8.16
N THR A 281 -22.00 1.83 -8.96
CA THR A 281 -21.55 2.08 -10.33
C THR A 281 -20.78 3.38 -10.50
N THR A 282 -20.98 4.33 -9.60
CA THR A 282 -20.30 5.63 -9.63
C THR A 282 -19.43 5.81 -8.40
N VAL A 283 -18.22 6.30 -8.59
CA VAL A 283 -17.26 6.60 -7.51
C VAL A 283 -16.64 7.95 -7.75
N THR A 284 -16.70 8.82 -6.75
CA THR A 284 -16.03 10.13 -6.78
C THR A 284 -14.70 10.04 -6.06
N VAL A 285 -13.68 10.66 -6.63
CA VAL A 285 -12.31 10.69 -6.10
C VAL A 285 -11.79 12.11 -5.92
N ALA A 286 -10.87 12.30 -4.99
CA ALA A 286 -10.17 13.55 -4.76
C ALA A 286 -8.66 13.34 -4.60
N GLY A 287 -7.89 14.42 -4.71
CA GLY A 287 -6.45 14.37 -4.53
C GLY A 287 -5.76 13.45 -5.54
N LEU A 288 -6.18 13.54 -6.80
CA LEU A 288 -5.59 12.81 -7.91
C LEU A 288 -4.10 13.13 -8.04
N VAL A 289 -3.31 12.09 -8.23
CA VAL A 289 -1.89 12.17 -8.56
C VAL A 289 -1.58 11.22 -9.71
N THR A 290 -0.62 11.60 -10.55
CA THR A 290 -0.07 10.79 -11.64
C THR A 290 1.44 10.69 -11.46
N PRO A 291 2.10 9.68 -12.04
CA PRO A 291 3.55 9.54 -11.94
C PRO A 291 4.36 10.74 -12.43
N ASP A 292 3.87 11.45 -13.43
CA ASP A 292 4.52 12.61 -14.05
C ASP A 292 3.99 13.98 -13.56
N GLY A 293 3.04 13.97 -12.62
CA GLY A 293 2.40 15.18 -12.11
C GLY A 293 1.41 15.85 -13.10
N ALA A 294 1.18 15.27 -14.28
CA ALA A 294 0.22 15.78 -15.24
C ALA A 294 -1.23 15.48 -14.82
N ALA A 295 -2.20 16.18 -15.40
CA ALA A 295 -3.60 15.84 -15.19
C ALA A 295 -3.92 14.45 -15.77
N LEU A 296 -4.63 13.62 -15.00
CA LEU A 296 -5.10 12.33 -15.50
C LEU A 296 -6.18 12.56 -16.58
N PRO A 297 -5.98 12.09 -17.84
CA PRO A 297 -6.94 12.35 -18.90
C PRO A 297 -8.26 11.61 -18.70
N ALA A 298 -9.36 12.17 -19.22
CA ALA A 298 -10.61 11.41 -19.36
C ALA A 298 -10.42 10.18 -20.25
N GLY A 299 -11.13 9.10 -19.94
CA GLY A 299 -11.07 7.88 -20.75
C GLY A 299 -11.25 6.59 -19.95
N GLU A 300 -10.97 5.48 -20.60
CA GLU A 300 -11.11 4.14 -20.05
C GLU A 300 -9.87 3.72 -19.26
N TYR A 301 -10.10 3.12 -18.10
CA TYR A 301 -9.09 2.57 -17.21
C TYR A 301 -9.57 1.26 -16.60
N LEU A 302 -8.63 0.42 -16.18
CA LEU A 302 -8.89 -0.58 -15.16
C LEU A 302 -8.66 0.06 -13.80
N VAL A 303 -9.61 -0.05 -12.88
CA VAL A 303 -9.55 0.63 -11.58
C VAL A 303 -9.69 -0.36 -10.43
N LYS A 304 -8.76 -0.32 -9.47
CA LYS A 304 -8.86 -1.01 -8.18
C LYS A 304 -9.37 -0.02 -7.13
N VAL A 305 -10.49 -0.34 -6.50
CA VAL A 305 -11.05 0.47 -5.40
C VAL A 305 -10.64 -0.03 -4.00
N ARG A 306 -9.93 -1.14 -3.93
CA ARG A 306 -9.29 -1.72 -2.73
C ARG A 306 -8.09 -2.56 -3.15
N SER A 307 -7.13 -2.70 -2.26
CA SER A 307 -5.92 -3.49 -2.52
C SER A 307 -6.22 -4.94 -2.93
N ALA A 308 -7.10 -5.62 -2.20
CA ALA A 308 -7.47 -7.01 -2.47
C ALA A 308 -8.57 -7.19 -3.52
N ALA A 309 -9.15 -6.09 -4.07
CA ALA A 309 -10.16 -6.19 -5.11
C ALA A 309 -9.51 -6.36 -6.49
N PRO A 310 -10.14 -7.10 -7.42
CA PRO A 310 -9.72 -7.12 -8.80
C PRO A 310 -9.92 -5.73 -9.44
N ALA A 311 -9.05 -5.37 -10.39
CA ALA A 311 -9.25 -4.19 -11.20
C ALA A 311 -10.47 -4.37 -12.11
N GLN A 312 -11.32 -3.35 -12.21
CA GLN A 312 -12.55 -3.35 -13.01
C GLN A 312 -12.54 -2.24 -14.05
N PRO A 313 -13.11 -2.47 -15.25
CA PRO A 313 -13.23 -1.44 -16.26
C PRO A 313 -14.12 -0.28 -15.77
N ALA A 314 -13.60 0.95 -15.92
CA ALA A 314 -14.31 2.18 -15.60
C ALA A 314 -13.95 3.28 -16.59
N VAL A 315 -14.87 4.22 -16.78
CA VAL A 315 -14.65 5.46 -17.52
C VAL A 315 -14.45 6.59 -16.51
N PHE A 316 -13.34 7.29 -16.64
CA PHE A 316 -13.03 8.50 -15.88
C PHE A 316 -13.43 9.73 -16.69
N ASP A 317 -14.11 10.68 -16.09
CA ASP A 317 -14.60 11.89 -16.78
C ASP A 317 -13.53 12.96 -17.03
N GLY A 318 -12.33 12.79 -16.45
CA GLY A 318 -11.21 13.75 -16.51
C GLY A 318 -11.22 14.77 -15.37
N THR A 319 -12.15 14.67 -14.42
CA THR A 319 -12.28 15.61 -13.29
C THR A 319 -12.18 14.85 -11.95
N ASP A 320 -13.21 14.12 -11.58
CA ASP A 320 -13.28 13.43 -10.30
C ASP A 320 -14.18 12.18 -10.30
N THR A 321 -14.88 11.88 -11.38
CA THR A 321 -15.91 10.84 -11.40
C THR A 321 -15.52 9.63 -12.24
N LEU A 322 -15.65 8.45 -11.62
CA LEU A 322 -15.51 7.14 -12.22
C LEU A 322 -16.88 6.50 -12.41
N THR A 323 -17.17 6.02 -13.61
CA THR A 323 -18.34 5.21 -13.91
C THR A 323 -17.89 3.80 -14.31
N PHE A 324 -18.26 2.80 -13.51
CA PHE A 324 -17.90 1.40 -13.74
C PHE A 324 -18.88 0.71 -14.70
N ALA A 325 -18.32 -0.10 -15.61
CA ALA A 325 -19.14 -0.89 -16.55
C ALA A 325 -19.96 -1.98 -15.84
N SER A 326 -19.49 -2.49 -14.70
CA SER A 326 -20.20 -3.41 -13.81
C SER A 326 -20.06 -2.90 -12.38
N PRO A 327 -21.09 -3.05 -11.53
CA PRO A 327 -21.03 -2.53 -10.16
C PRO A 327 -19.86 -3.10 -9.36
N VAL A 328 -19.15 -2.24 -8.64
CA VAL A 328 -18.04 -2.61 -7.75
C VAL A 328 -18.50 -2.68 -6.31
N ARG A 329 -17.96 -3.64 -5.56
CA ARG A 329 -18.38 -3.90 -4.20
C ARG A 329 -17.76 -2.92 -3.21
N ALA A 330 -18.61 -2.18 -2.51
CA ALA A 330 -18.31 -1.38 -1.32
C ALA A 330 -17.02 -0.51 -1.46
N PRO A 331 -16.94 0.38 -2.46
CA PRO A 331 -15.85 1.36 -2.52
C PRO A 331 -15.99 2.30 -1.34
N ALA A 332 -15.05 2.19 -0.38
CA ALA A 332 -15.17 2.90 0.89
C ALA A 332 -14.48 4.28 0.82
N PRO A 333 -15.13 5.36 1.30
CA PRO A 333 -14.46 6.64 1.50
C PRO A 333 -13.18 6.49 2.34
N GLY A 334 -12.09 7.14 1.90
CA GLY A 334 -10.75 7.01 2.49
C GLY A 334 -9.86 5.96 1.83
N GLN A 335 -10.43 4.97 1.12
CA GLN A 335 -9.64 4.07 0.27
C GLN A 335 -9.13 4.79 -0.98
N THR A 336 -8.19 4.18 -1.67
CA THR A 336 -7.65 4.68 -2.93
C THR A 336 -8.37 4.03 -4.11
N ALA A 337 -8.68 4.82 -5.13
CA ALA A 337 -8.91 4.32 -6.47
C ALA A 337 -7.58 4.39 -7.24
N ALA A 338 -7.00 3.25 -7.59
CA ALA A 338 -5.79 3.18 -8.39
C ALA A 338 -6.16 2.87 -9.84
N PHE A 339 -5.71 3.72 -10.75
CA PHE A 339 -6.01 3.67 -12.19
C PHE A 339 -4.89 2.97 -12.93
N TYR A 340 -5.24 2.00 -13.78
CA TYR A 340 -4.29 1.24 -14.58
C TYR A 340 -4.61 1.36 -16.07
N ARG A 341 -3.57 1.49 -16.87
CA ARG A 341 -3.66 1.45 -18.35
C ARG A 341 -2.46 0.66 -18.88
N GLY A 342 -2.71 -0.35 -19.73
CA GLY A 342 -1.63 -1.17 -20.28
C GLY A 342 -0.79 -1.94 -19.27
N GLY A 343 -1.33 -2.24 -18.06
CA GLY A 343 -0.59 -2.89 -16.97
C GLY A 343 0.21 -1.93 -16.09
N ALA A 344 0.28 -0.64 -16.44
CA ALA A 344 0.95 0.40 -15.67
C ALA A 344 -0.04 1.19 -14.81
N VAL A 345 0.42 1.70 -13.67
CA VAL A 345 -0.29 2.70 -12.86
C VAL A 345 -0.27 4.03 -13.61
N ALA A 346 -1.44 4.50 -14.00
CA ALA A 346 -1.65 5.80 -14.67
C ALA A 346 -1.87 6.94 -13.65
N GLY A 347 -2.37 6.62 -12.47
CA GLY A 347 -2.62 7.58 -11.40
C GLY A 347 -3.42 6.97 -10.26
N SER A 348 -3.71 7.78 -9.26
CA SER A 348 -4.58 7.38 -8.15
C SER A 348 -5.24 8.58 -7.47
N GLY A 349 -6.40 8.36 -6.84
CA GLY A 349 -7.09 9.35 -6.03
C GLY A 349 -7.76 8.71 -4.82
N PHE A 350 -8.06 9.47 -3.79
CA PHE A 350 -8.80 8.97 -2.64
C PHE A 350 -10.31 8.98 -2.92
N ILE A 351 -10.98 7.87 -2.63
CA ILE A 351 -12.44 7.73 -2.75
C ILE A 351 -13.08 8.65 -1.70
N THR A 352 -14.01 9.49 -2.15
CA THR A 352 -14.78 10.40 -1.29
C THR A 352 -16.24 9.98 -1.18
N HIS A 353 -16.80 9.44 -2.24
CA HIS A 353 -18.21 9.02 -2.31
C HIS A 353 -18.41 7.88 -3.30
N ALA A 354 -19.52 7.14 -3.13
CA ALA A 354 -19.97 6.10 -4.06
C ALA A 354 -21.50 6.03 -4.12
N GLU A 355 -22.06 5.84 -5.33
CA GLU A 355 -23.51 5.73 -5.58
C GLU A 355 -23.85 4.76 -6.72
#